data_8fbe6c1ce1cfa5d0eab2153d48c9ac38
#
_entry.id   8fbe6c1ce1cfa5d0eab2153d48c9ac38
#
_cell.length_a   1.000
_cell.length_b   1.000
_cell.length_c   1.000
_cell.angle_alpha   90.00
_cell.angle_beta   90.00
_cell.angle_gamma   90.00
#
_symmetry.space_group_name_H-M   'P 1'
#
loop_
_entity.id
_entity.type
_entity.pdbx_description
1 polymer ?
#
loop_
_entity_poly.entity_id
_entity_poly.type
_entity_poly.pdbx_seq_one_letter_code
_entity_poly.pdbx_strand_id
1 'polypeptide(L)'
;MKRALLFLVPMLGCATLQQLTVSKPTLTFETARIDHVDFDGADVTLLYAVQNPNSAALHLTNVSYAFDVDGHALVAGQPPNGFSFPPGNSELSFPVRLVWTQLFPALQALATQDTVHYKASGTVGIDTVLGPLVFDLSHEGTLPTPKLPQISIDPPKLSSLSPLGARLSIPLRVSNKNAFPLPLATITGDVRISGESVGKLLLPAQSVVAANTEQIVQIPLDISFLSAGLAVAKALQAGQAEIVIEGSLAVGATSSLPVHVSQTVQVQRQ
;
A
#
# COMPACT_ATOMS: atom_id res chain seq x y z
N MET A 1 45.19 75.83 -51.10
CA MET A 1 44.62 75.41 -49.81
C MET A 1 43.39 74.53 -50.13
N LYS A 2 43.57 73.20 -50.10
CA LYS A 2 42.49 72.20 -50.33
C LYS A 2 42.12 71.61 -49.00
N ARG A 3 40.90 71.87 -48.54
CA ARG A 3 40.32 71.26 -47.32
C ARG A 3 39.73 69.86 -47.66
N ALA A 4 40.28 68.84 -47.11
CA ALA A 4 39.72 67.49 -47.16
C ALA A 4 38.63 67.38 -46.11
N LEU A 5 37.42 67.05 -46.55
CA LEU A 5 36.27 66.76 -45.70
C LEU A 5 36.24 65.26 -45.42
N LEU A 6 36.49 64.90 -44.18
CA LEU A 6 36.48 63.52 -43.72
C LEU A 6 35.03 63.14 -43.38
N PHE A 7 34.40 62.23 -44.12
CA PHE A 7 33.09 61.71 -43.85
C PHE A 7 33.26 60.54 -42.84
N LEU A 8 32.75 60.75 -41.63
CA LEU A 8 32.62 59.70 -40.63
C LEU A 8 31.31 58.94 -40.86
N VAL A 9 31.39 57.66 -41.26
CA VAL A 9 30.24 56.80 -41.47
C VAL A 9 29.98 56.14 -40.12
N PRO A 10 28.78 56.31 -39.48
CA PRO A 10 28.45 55.56 -38.27
C PRO A 10 28.12 54.13 -38.68
N MET A 11 28.91 53.15 -38.15
CA MET A 11 28.53 51.74 -38.19
C MET A 11 27.35 51.53 -37.22
N LEU A 12 26.15 51.48 -37.77
CA LEU A 12 24.99 50.92 -37.05
C LEU A 12 25.21 49.41 -36.90
N GLY A 13 25.70 49.03 -35.72
CA GLY A 13 25.68 47.63 -35.29
C GLY A 13 24.22 47.20 -35.17
N CYS A 14 23.73 46.39 -36.11
CA CYS A 14 22.52 45.60 -35.91
C CYS A 14 22.80 44.60 -34.79
N ALA A 15 22.46 44.96 -33.54
CA ALA A 15 22.24 43.98 -32.50
C ALA A 15 21.00 43.17 -32.95
N THR A 16 21.22 41.99 -33.50
CA THR A 16 20.17 41.00 -33.69
C THR A 16 19.60 40.71 -32.32
N LEU A 17 18.44 41.27 -32.01
CA LEU A 17 17.57 40.81 -30.95
C LEU A 17 17.22 39.35 -31.29
N GLN A 18 18.00 38.42 -30.74
CA GLN A 18 17.57 37.03 -30.70
C GLN A 18 16.24 37.04 -29.95
N GLN A 19 15.15 36.90 -30.72
CA GLN A 19 13.85 36.61 -30.12
C GLN A 19 14.02 35.33 -29.30
N LEU A 20 13.97 35.48 -27.99
CA LEU A 20 13.89 34.35 -27.07
C LEU A 20 12.54 33.68 -27.32
N THR A 21 12.48 32.82 -28.33
CA THR A 21 11.32 31.96 -28.54
C THR A 21 11.33 30.88 -27.47
N VAL A 22 10.47 31.02 -26.47
CA VAL A 22 10.25 29.94 -25.49
C VAL A 22 9.42 28.85 -26.16
N SER A 23 10.01 27.70 -26.34
CA SER A 23 9.32 26.52 -26.83
C SER A 23 8.58 25.82 -25.70
N LYS A 24 7.37 25.35 -25.98
CA LYS A 24 6.56 24.64 -24.99
C LYS A 24 7.27 23.34 -24.60
N PRO A 25 7.53 23.10 -23.30
CA PRO A 25 8.03 21.81 -22.83
C PRO A 25 6.98 20.71 -23.02
N THR A 26 7.42 19.46 -23.05
CA THR A 26 6.52 18.30 -23.07
C THR A 26 6.64 17.52 -21.76
N LEU A 27 5.50 17.08 -21.24
CA LEU A 27 5.40 16.18 -20.13
C LEU A 27 4.66 14.92 -20.60
N THR A 28 5.31 13.78 -20.46
CA THR A 28 4.75 12.50 -20.89
C THR A 28 4.75 11.55 -19.71
N PHE A 29 3.61 10.94 -19.42
CA PHE A 29 3.55 9.89 -18.41
C PHE A 29 4.38 8.69 -18.86
N GLU A 30 5.24 8.18 -17.98
CA GLU A 30 6.06 6.99 -18.23
C GLU A 30 5.50 5.76 -17.51
N THR A 31 5.33 5.85 -16.20
CA THR A 31 4.87 4.71 -15.41
C THR A 31 4.33 5.14 -14.05
N ALA A 32 3.50 4.29 -13.47
CA ALA A 32 3.17 4.31 -12.05
C ALA A 32 3.87 3.13 -11.38
N ARG A 33 4.80 3.42 -10.48
CA ARG A 33 5.53 2.42 -9.73
C ARG A 33 4.94 2.28 -8.34
N ILE A 34 4.63 1.05 -7.94
CA ILE A 34 4.24 0.74 -6.56
C ILE A 34 5.53 0.50 -5.78
N ASP A 35 5.88 1.41 -4.88
CA ASP A 35 7.10 1.34 -4.08
C ASP A 35 6.91 0.47 -2.83
N HIS A 36 5.73 0.56 -2.22
CA HIS A 36 5.36 -0.21 -1.04
C HIS A 36 3.85 -0.45 -0.99
N VAL A 37 3.44 -1.63 -0.53
CA VAL A 37 2.04 -1.96 -0.23
C VAL A 37 1.98 -2.73 1.07
N ASP A 38 1.09 -2.29 1.96
CA ASP A 38 0.73 -2.99 3.19
C ASP A 38 -0.79 -2.87 3.45
N PHE A 39 -1.24 -3.26 4.64
CA PHE A 39 -2.65 -3.13 5.02
C PHE A 39 -3.05 -1.72 5.49
N ASP A 40 -2.10 -0.82 5.69
CA ASP A 40 -2.38 0.60 5.98
C ASP A 40 -2.54 1.41 4.70
N GLY A 41 -1.85 0.99 3.60
CA GLY A 41 -1.90 1.74 2.36
C GLY A 41 -0.96 1.23 1.27
N ALA A 42 -0.77 2.08 0.26
CA ALA A 42 0.23 1.90 -0.77
C ALA A 42 0.98 3.21 -1.03
N ASP A 43 2.29 3.10 -1.22
CA ASP A 43 3.11 4.18 -1.74
C ASP A 43 3.26 3.98 -3.24
N VAL A 44 2.79 4.94 -4.00
CA VAL A 44 2.82 4.93 -5.47
C VAL A 44 3.59 6.15 -5.94
N THR A 45 4.57 5.95 -6.79
CA THR A 45 5.29 7.05 -7.45
C THR A 45 4.86 7.13 -8.92
N LEU A 46 4.29 8.28 -9.30
CA LEU A 46 3.98 8.58 -10.70
C LEU A 46 5.20 9.24 -11.34
N LEU A 47 5.68 8.69 -12.44
CA LEU A 47 6.85 9.15 -13.16
C LEU A 47 6.44 9.77 -14.50
N TYR A 48 6.93 10.98 -14.76
CA TYR A 48 6.74 11.71 -16.02
C TYR A 48 8.09 12.10 -16.61
N ALA A 49 8.28 11.80 -17.88
CA ALA A 49 9.37 12.36 -18.65
C ALA A 49 9.07 13.82 -18.98
N VAL A 50 10.04 14.68 -18.75
CA VAL A 50 9.98 16.10 -19.06
C VAL A 50 11.04 16.41 -20.10
N GLN A 51 10.62 17.00 -21.23
CA GLN A 51 11.55 17.53 -22.22
C GLN A 51 11.45 19.04 -22.23
N ASN A 52 12.52 19.72 -21.82
CA ASN A 52 12.66 21.15 -21.90
C ASN A 52 13.51 21.52 -23.14
N PRO A 53 12.89 21.98 -24.24
CA PRO A 53 13.63 22.34 -25.46
C PRO A 53 14.32 23.71 -25.38
N ASN A 54 14.17 24.41 -24.24
CA ASN A 54 14.74 25.74 -24.05
C ASN A 54 16.18 25.64 -23.50
N SER A 55 16.96 26.69 -23.78
CA SER A 55 18.34 26.80 -23.28
C SER A 55 18.41 27.21 -21.79
N ALA A 56 17.29 27.60 -21.18
CA ALA A 56 17.18 28.00 -19.79
C ALA A 56 16.38 26.98 -18.99
N ALA A 57 16.66 26.87 -17.69
CA ALA A 57 15.87 26.08 -16.78
C ALA A 57 14.46 26.68 -16.61
N LEU A 58 13.47 25.83 -16.51
CA LEU A 58 12.07 26.20 -16.24
C LEU A 58 11.74 25.92 -14.77
N HIS A 59 11.08 26.87 -14.13
CA HIS A 59 10.70 26.75 -12.72
C HIS A 59 9.21 26.40 -12.61
N LEU A 60 8.91 25.42 -11.77
CA LEU A 60 7.53 25.08 -11.42
C LEU A 60 6.98 26.11 -10.44
N THR A 61 5.81 26.65 -10.74
CA THR A 61 5.13 27.66 -9.91
C THR A 61 3.94 27.12 -9.17
N ASN A 62 3.22 26.20 -9.79
CA ASN A 62 2.06 25.58 -9.19
C ASN A 62 1.96 24.12 -9.66
N VAL A 63 1.82 23.22 -8.70
CA VAL A 63 1.56 21.80 -8.99
C VAL A 63 0.40 21.39 -8.12
N SER A 64 -0.62 20.84 -8.73
CA SER A 64 -1.71 20.19 -8.02
C SER A 64 -1.83 18.75 -8.51
N TYR A 65 -2.22 17.86 -7.62
CA TYR A 65 -2.52 16.49 -7.99
C TYR A 65 -3.74 15.99 -7.23
N ALA A 66 -4.48 15.10 -7.87
CA ALA A 66 -5.57 14.35 -7.28
C ALA A 66 -5.44 12.89 -7.71
N PHE A 67 -5.82 12.00 -6.83
CA PHE A 67 -5.84 10.58 -7.08
C PHE A 67 -7.19 10.02 -6.65
N ASP A 68 -7.89 9.44 -7.60
CA ASP A 68 -9.21 8.82 -7.40
C ASP A 68 -9.10 7.31 -7.59
N VAL A 69 -9.85 6.55 -6.79
CA VAL A 69 -10.04 5.12 -6.99
C VAL A 69 -11.53 4.84 -7.10
N ASP A 70 -11.95 4.24 -8.19
CA ASP A 70 -13.36 3.97 -8.52
C ASP A 70 -14.29 5.16 -8.27
N GLY A 71 -13.82 6.39 -8.60
CA GLY A 71 -14.58 7.63 -8.46
C GLY A 71 -14.58 8.23 -7.03
N HIS A 72 -13.82 7.66 -6.10
CA HIS A 72 -13.61 8.20 -4.76
C HIS A 72 -12.28 8.92 -4.68
N ALA A 73 -12.31 10.22 -4.43
CA ALA A 73 -11.11 11.01 -4.23
C ALA A 73 -10.38 10.58 -2.95
N LEU A 74 -9.09 10.19 -3.08
CA LEU A 74 -8.28 9.68 -1.99
C LEU A 74 -7.27 10.68 -1.48
N VAL A 75 -6.65 11.37 -2.41
CA VAL A 75 -5.58 12.32 -2.12
C VAL A 75 -5.72 13.50 -3.08
N ALA A 76 -5.63 14.68 -2.54
CA ALA A 76 -5.38 15.89 -3.29
C ALA A 76 -4.32 16.70 -2.54
N GLY A 77 -3.38 17.26 -3.26
CA GLY A 77 -2.28 17.97 -2.61
C GLY A 77 -1.51 18.87 -3.55
N GLN A 78 -0.57 19.57 -2.95
CA GLN A 78 0.44 20.32 -3.66
C GLN A 78 1.80 19.80 -3.17
N PRO A 79 2.67 19.33 -4.07
CA PRO A 79 4.03 18.97 -3.68
C PRO A 79 4.79 20.19 -3.18
N PRO A 80 5.85 20.00 -2.41
CA PRO A 80 6.67 21.11 -1.94
C PRO A 80 7.21 21.91 -3.13
N ASN A 81 7.15 23.24 -3.00
CA ASN A 81 7.61 24.18 -4.01
C ASN A 81 9.11 24.00 -4.31
N GLY A 82 9.53 24.25 -5.55
CA GLY A 82 10.94 24.40 -5.87
C GLY A 82 11.52 23.44 -6.89
N PHE A 83 10.68 22.74 -7.67
CA PHE A 83 11.21 21.97 -8.80
C PHE A 83 11.62 22.88 -9.96
N SER A 84 12.78 22.59 -10.55
CA SER A 84 13.21 23.21 -11.79
C SER A 84 13.62 22.13 -12.79
N PHE A 85 13.28 22.37 -14.07
CA PHE A 85 13.68 21.49 -15.15
C PHE A 85 14.83 22.12 -15.92
N PRO A 86 16.04 21.55 -15.85
CA PRO A 86 17.16 22.00 -16.68
C PRO A 86 16.84 21.82 -18.17
N PRO A 87 17.61 22.46 -19.08
CA PRO A 87 17.55 22.18 -20.49
C PRO A 87 17.71 20.68 -20.80
N GLY A 88 16.97 20.19 -21.79
CA GLY A 88 17.00 18.79 -22.21
C GLY A 88 16.00 17.91 -21.47
N ASN A 89 16.36 16.66 -21.24
CA ASN A 89 15.50 15.66 -20.63
C ASN A 89 15.69 15.60 -19.13
N SER A 90 14.59 15.50 -18.39
CA SER A 90 14.57 15.29 -16.93
C SER A 90 13.35 14.45 -16.55
N GLU A 91 13.29 14.01 -15.31
CA GLU A 91 12.19 13.23 -14.74
C GLU A 91 11.47 14.03 -13.66
N LEU A 92 10.16 13.97 -13.66
CA LEU A 92 9.31 14.50 -12.62
C LEU A 92 8.63 13.34 -11.92
N SER A 93 8.86 13.20 -10.60
CA SER A 93 8.28 12.16 -9.78
C SER A 93 7.30 12.73 -8.77
N PHE A 94 6.12 12.11 -8.68
CA PHE A 94 5.10 12.44 -7.70
C PHE A 94 4.87 11.24 -6.77
N PRO A 95 5.41 11.26 -5.54
CA PRO A 95 5.07 10.25 -4.55
C PRO A 95 3.65 10.50 -4.01
N VAL A 96 2.83 9.47 -4.00
CA VAL A 96 1.45 9.48 -3.51
C VAL A 96 1.30 8.38 -2.47
N ARG A 97 0.88 8.72 -1.26
CA ARG A 97 0.48 7.74 -0.24
C ARG A 97 -1.03 7.53 -0.31
N LEU A 98 -1.44 6.31 -0.63
CA LEU A 98 -2.82 5.85 -0.59
C LEU A 98 -3.08 5.23 0.77
N VAL A 99 -4.11 5.68 1.48
CA VAL A 99 -4.48 5.16 2.82
C VAL A 99 -5.77 4.37 2.71
N TRP A 100 -5.71 3.05 2.94
CA TRP A 100 -6.86 2.16 2.75
C TRP A 100 -8.04 2.46 3.67
N THR A 101 -7.80 3.00 4.88
CA THR A 101 -8.91 3.35 5.80
C THR A 101 -9.83 4.43 5.25
N GLN A 102 -9.34 5.27 4.35
CA GLN A 102 -10.15 6.26 3.62
C GLN A 102 -10.97 5.61 2.51
N LEU A 103 -10.57 4.42 2.08
CA LEU A 103 -11.23 3.61 1.04
C LEU A 103 -12.19 2.56 1.61
N PHE A 104 -12.11 2.24 2.91
CA PHE A 104 -12.85 1.14 3.51
C PHE A 104 -14.36 1.12 3.21
N PRO A 105 -15.09 2.23 3.15
CA PRO A 105 -16.50 2.19 2.74
C PRO A 105 -16.69 1.67 1.31
N ALA A 106 -15.74 1.97 0.41
CA ALA A 106 -15.74 1.48 -0.97
C ALA A 106 -15.14 0.08 -1.09
N LEU A 107 -14.13 -0.26 -0.29
CA LEU A 107 -13.43 -1.56 -0.33
C LEU A 107 -14.31 -2.73 0.12
N GLN A 108 -15.32 -2.54 0.96
CA GLN A 108 -16.28 -3.61 1.25
C GLN A 108 -17.06 -4.04 -0.01
N ALA A 109 -17.35 -3.11 -0.91
CA ALA A 109 -17.93 -3.42 -2.21
C ALA A 109 -16.86 -4.00 -3.18
N LEU A 110 -15.58 -3.66 -2.98
CA LEU A 110 -14.46 -4.04 -3.85
C LEU A 110 -13.74 -5.32 -3.40
N ALA A 111 -14.05 -5.85 -2.21
CA ALA A 111 -13.44 -7.09 -1.68
C ALA A 111 -13.63 -8.33 -2.58
N THR A 112 -14.54 -8.25 -3.55
CA THR A 112 -14.79 -9.28 -4.56
C THR A 112 -13.99 -9.09 -5.84
N GLN A 113 -13.32 -7.94 -6.03
CA GLN A 113 -12.57 -7.62 -7.24
C GLN A 113 -11.07 -7.83 -7.00
N ASP A 114 -10.37 -8.32 -8.01
CA ASP A 114 -8.91 -8.52 -7.96
C ASP A 114 -8.12 -7.21 -8.14
N THR A 115 -8.73 -6.24 -8.80
CA THR A 115 -8.13 -4.94 -9.10
C THR A 115 -9.16 -3.83 -8.99
N VAL A 116 -8.71 -2.63 -8.69
CA VAL A 116 -9.49 -1.39 -8.72
C VAL A 116 -8.93 -0.44 -9.77
N HIS A 117 -9.80 0.35 -10.38
CA HIS A 117 -9.40 1.38 -11.32
C HIS A 117 -8.97 2.64 -10.57
N TYR A 118 -7.88 3.24 -11.00
CA TYR A 118 -7.48 4.54 -10.49
C TYR A 118 -7.38 5.57 -11.61
N LYS A 119 -7.57 6.83 -11.22
CA LYS A 119 -7.33 8.00 -12.04
C LYS A 119 -6.44 8.97 -11.28
N ALA A 120 -5.23 9.17 -11.79
CA ALA A 120 -4.35 10.23 -11.35
C ALA A 120 -4.58 11.43 -12.25
N SER A 121 -4.86 12.59 -11.67
CA SER A 121 -5.04 13.85 -12.38
C SER A 121 -4.27 14.97 -11.69
N GLY A 122 -3.93 16.03 -12.43
CA GLY A 122 -3.22 17.15 -11.84
C GLY A 122 -2.95 18.25 -12.83
N THR A 123 -2.39 19.35 -12.34
CA THR A 123 -1.93 20.46 -13.15
C THR A 123 -0.51 20.83 -12.78
N VAL A 124 0.29 21.15 -13.78
CA VAL A 124 1.66 21.66 -13.60
C VAL A 124 1.76 23.03 -14.22
N GLY A 125 2.01 24.04 -13.42
CA GLY A 125 2.29 25.41 -13.83
C GLY A 125 3.79 25.66 -13.97
N ILE A 126 4.20 26.26 -15.06
CA ILE A 126 5.60 26.63 -15.35
C ILE A 126 5.66 28.12 -15.68
N ASP A 127 6.52 28.85 -14.98
CA ASP A 127 6.79 30.24 -15.32
C ASP A 127 7.73 30.34 -16.51
N THR A 128 7.33 31.16 -17.47
CA THR A 128 8.16 31.49 -18.61
C THR A 128 8.23 33.01 -18.80
N VAL A 129 9.19 33.48 -19.57
CA VAL A 129 9.32 34.92 -19.92
C VAL A 129 8.12 35.45 -20.70
N LEU A 130 7.29 34.57 -21.25
CA LEU A 130 6.05 34.91 -21.94
C LEU A 130 4.80 34.81 -21.09
N GLY A 131 4.96 34.45 -19.81
CA GLY A 131 3.89 34.21 -18.84
C GLY A 131 3.79 32.74 -18.42
N PRO A 132 2.87 32.43 -17.50
CA PRO A 132 2.70 31.06 -16.97
C PRO A 132 2.09 30.14 -18.04
N LEU A 133 2.64 28.94 -18.16
CA LEU A 133 2.08 27.82 -18.92
C LEU A 133 1.52 26.79 -17.95
N VAL A 134 0.34 26.27 -18.25
CA VAL A 134 -0.29 25.21 -17.44
C VAL A 134 -0.45 23.96 -18.29
N PHE A 135 -0.10 22.82 -17.70
CA PHE A 135 -0.24 21.48 -18.29
C PHE A 135 -1.19 20.67 -17.45
N ASP A 136 -2.20 20.11 -18.06
CA ASP A 136 -3.07 19.12 -17.43
C ASP A 136 -2.42 17.75 -17.57
N LEU A 137 -2.32 17.04 -16.43
CA LEU A 137 -1.83 15.66 -16.35
C LEU A 137 -3.02 14.76 -16.06
N SER A 138 -3.12 13.64 -16.74
CA SER A 138 -4.11 12.62 -16.45
C SER A 138 -3.56 11.26 -16.83
N HIS A 139 -3.74 10.29 -15.93
CA HIS A 139 -3.42 8.90 -16.20
C HIS A 139 -4.44 8.00 -15.51
N GLU A 140 -4.83 6.93 -16.18
CA GLU A 140 -5.75 5.92 -15.64
C GLU A 140 -5.08 4.55 -15.70
N GLY A 141 -5.33 3.73 -14.68
CA GLY A 141 -4.74 2.41 -14.59
C GLY A 141 -5.48 1.54 -13.59
N THR A 142 -4.86 0.42 -13.22
CA THR A 142 -5.40 -0.50 -12.22
C THR A 142 -4.39 -0.76 -11.11
N LEU A 143 -4.90 -0.90 -9.88
CA LEU A 143 -4.11 -1.32 -8.72
C LEU A 143 -4.65 -2.66 -8.20
N PRO A 144 -3.78 -3.57 -7.70
CA PRO A 144 -4.25 -4.80 -7.07
C PRO A 144 -4.98 -4.46 -5.76
N THR A 145 -6.13 -5.10 -5.55
CA THR A 145 -6.90 -4.96 -4.32
C THR A 145 -6.27 -5.82 -3.22
N PRO A 146 -6.07 -5.29 -2.01
CA PRO A 146 -5.67 -6.10 -0.87
C PRO A 146 -6.75 -7.15 -0.55
N LYS A 147 -6.35 -8.41 -0.47
CA LYS A 147 -7.23 -9.53 -0.12
C LYS A 147 -7.05 -9.86 1.36
N LEU A 148 -8.17 -10.10 2.05
CA LEU A 148 -8.12 -10.60 3.41
C LEU A 148 -7.40 -11.95 3.45
N PRO A 149 -6.55 -12.21 4.47
CA PRO A 149 -5.92 -13.51 4.62
C PRO A 149 -6.99 -14.58 4.91
N GLN A 150 -6.82 -15.74 4.32
CA GLN A 150 -7.64 -16.90 4.64
C GLN A 150 -6.99 -17.63 5.82
N ILE A 151 -7.77 -17.83 6.88
CA ILE A 151 -7.30 -18.48 8.11
C ILE A 151 -8.09 -19.77 8.31
N SER A 152 -7.40 -20.88 8.53
CA SER A 152 -7.98 -22.17 8.83
C SER A 152 -7.18 -22.90 9.92
N ILE A 153 -7.81 -23.88 10.57
CA ILE A 153 -7.21 -24.67 11.62
C ILE A 153 -6.89 -26.05 11.05
N ASP A 154 -5.61 -26.42 11.03
CA ASP A 154 -5.20 -27.78 10.70
C ASP A 154 -5.42 -28.70 11.94
N PRO A 155 -5.43 -30.04 11.77
CA PRO A 155 -5.65 -30.96 12.88
C PRO A 155 -4.71 -30.72 14.05
N PRO A 156 -5.26 -30.40 15.26
CA PRO A 156 -4.44 -30.13 16.44
C PRO A 156 -3.72 -31.37 16.91
N LYS A 157 -2.56 -31.16 17.53
CA LYS A 157 -1.74 -32.23 18.12
C LYS A 157 -1.82 -32.20 19.62
N LEU A 158 -2.28 -33.31 20.19
CA LEU A 158 -2.35 -33.52 21.63
C LEU A 158 -1.06 -34.16 22.11
N SER A 159 -0.22 -33.42 22.83
CA SER A 159 1.08 -33.89 23.30
C SER A 159 0.99 -34.49 24.72
N SER A 160 -0.01 -34.10 25.50
CA SER A 160 -0.29 -34.75 26.80
C SER A 160 -1.76 -34.66 27.15
N LEU A 161 -2.28 -35.71 27.84
CA LEU A 161 -3.63 -35.77 28.36
C LEU A 161 -3.58 -36.43 29.75
N SER A 162 -4.09 -35.75 30.76
CA SER A 162 -4.19 -36.22 32.13
C SER A 162 -5.58 -35.90 32.69
N PRO A 163 -5.95 -36.44 33.86
CA PRO A 163 -7.22 -36.09 34.51
C PRO A 163 -7.37 -34.60 34.87
N LEU A 164 -6.25 -33.88 35.01
CA LEU A 164 -6.23 -32.46 35.42
C LEU A 164 -6.15 -31.50 34.26
N GLY A 165 -5.72 -31.97 33.09
CA GLY A 165 -5.55 -31.08 31.93
C GLY A 165 -4.92 -31.72 30.69
N ALA A 166 -4.72 -30.93 29.69
CA ALA A 166 -4.13 -31.34 28.42
C ALA A 166 -3.17 -30.28 27.88
N ARG A 167 -2.16 -30.72 27.13
CA ARG A 167 -1.33 -29.85 26.33
C ARG A 167 -1.63 -30.07 24.85
N LEU A 168 -2.04 -29.00 24.15
CA LEU A 168 -2.48 -29.04 22.79
C LEU A 168 -1.66 -28.04 21.98
N SER A 169 -1.31 -28.39 20.77
CA SER A 169 -0.78 -27.45 19.76
C SER A 169 -1.78 -27.34 18.63
N ILE A 170 -2.26 -26.12 18.38
CA ILE A 170 -3.20 -25.83 17.29
C ILE A 170 -2.41 -25.20 16.13
N PRO A 171 -2.29 -25.91 14.99
CA PRO A 171 -1.69 -25.31 13.79
C PRO A 171 -2.70 -24.39 13.13
N LEU A 172 -2.38 -23.09 13.08
CA LEU A 172 -3.15 -22.08 12.37
C LEU A 172 -2.52 -21.87 10.98
N ARG A 173 -3.23 -22.22 9.95
CA ARG A 173 -2.82 -21.98 8.55
C ARG A 173 -3.29 -20.60 8.13
N VAL A 174 -2.35 -19.75 7.73
CA VAL A 174 -2.62 -18.41 7.20
C VAL A 174 -2.18 -18.38 5.73
N SER A 175 -3.13 -18.17 4.83
CA SER A 175 -2.90 -18.07 3.38
C SER A 175 -2.96 -16.62 2.95
N ASN A 176 -1.87 -16.12 2.39
CA ASN A 176 -1.74 -14.78 1.82
C ASN A 176 -1.95 -14.87 0.30
N LYS A 177 -3.06 -14.33 -0.20
CA LYS A 177 -3.37 -14.25 -1.64
C LYS A 177 -2.94 -12.93 -2.27
N ASN A 178 -2.25 -12.07 -1.51
CA ASN A 178 -1.75 -10.79 -2.01
C ASN A 178 -0.42 -10.96 -2.74
N ALA A 179 -0.17 -10.07 -3.70
CA ALA A 179 1.13 -9.97 -4.38
C ALA A 179 2.23 -9.32 -3.52
N PHE A 180 1.92 -8.99 -2.26
CA PHE A 180 2.82 -8.38 -1.29
C PHE A 180 2.84 -9.18 0.02
N PRO A 181 3.91 -9.08 0.83
CA PRO A 181 4.00 -9.78 2.11
C PRO A 181 2.93 -9.32 3.10
N LEU A 182 2.37 -10.27 3.86
CA LEU A 182 1.44 -10.02 4.96
C LEU A 182 2.20 -10.05 6.28
N PRO A 183 2.42 -8.92 6.96
CA PRO A 183 2.97 -8.94 8.30
C PRO A 183 1.92 -9.46 9.28
N LEU A 184 2.23 -10.56 9.97
CA LEU A 184 1.45 -11.04 11.10
C LEU A 184 1.99 -10.33 12.36
N ALA A 185 1.54 -9.10 12.60
CA ALA A 185 2.10 -8.30 13.68
C ALA A 185 1.73 -8.88 15.04
N THR A 186 0.47 -9.03 15.32
CA THR A 186 0.00 -9.67 16.56
C THR A 186 -1.39 -10.25 16.32
N ILE A 187 -1.56 -11.54 16.58
CA ILE A 187 -2.90 -12.12 16.67
C ILE A 187 -3.23 -12.21 18.14
N THR A 188 -4.27 -11.51 18.55
CA THR A 188 -4.84 -11.62 19.89
C THR A 188 -6.25 -12.17 19.82
N GLY A 189 -6.63 -12.99 20.75
CA GLY A 189 -7.98 -13.54 20.75
C GLY A 189 -8.23 -14.53 21.86
N ASP A 190 -9.43 -15.07 21.87
CA ASP A 190 -9.86 -16.14 22.75
C ASP A 190 -9.97 -17.44 21.94
N VAL A 191 -9.50 -18.52 22.54
CA VAL A 191 -9.64 -19.87 22.00
C VAL A 191 -10.70 -20.61 22.82
N ARG A 192 -11.69 -21.13 22.10
CA ARG A 192 -12.74 -21.97 22.68
C ARG A 192 -12.67 -23.38 22.11
N ILE A 193 -12.93 -24.37 22.95
CA ILE A 193 -13.07 -25.77 22.55
C ILE A 193 -14.42 -26.27 23.05
N SER A 194 -15.26 -26.74 22.15
CA SER A 194 -16.62 -27.21 22.44
C SER A 194 -17.43 -26.19 23.25
N GLY A 195 -17.32 -24.90 22.89
CA GLY A 195 -18.03 -23.78 23.51
C GLY A 195 -17.34 -23.17 24.74
N GLU A 196 -16.38 -23.84 25.35
CA GLU A 196 -15.71 -23.41 26.57
C GLU A 196 -14.40 -22.67 26.28
N SER A 197 -14.13 -21.56 26.97
CA SER A 197 -12.87 -20.84 26.86
C SER A 197 -11.72 -21.64 27.46
N VAL A 198 -10.68 -21.89 26.68
CA VAL A 198 -9.52 -22.67 27.07
C VAL A 198 -8.25 -21.85 27.19
N GLY A 199 -8.26 -20.61 26.74
CA GLY A 199 -7.10 -19.73 26.82
C GLY A 199 -7.17 -18.54 25.86
N LYS A 200 -6.15 -17.69 25.97
CA LYS A 200 -5.96 -16.56 25.08
C LYS A 200 -4.90 -16.88 24.06
N LEU A 201 -5.17 -16.47 22.83
CA LEU A 201 -4.21 -16.48 21.74
C LEU A 201 -3.37 -15.21 21.84
N LEU A 202 -2.06 -15.37 21.92
CA LEU A 202 -1.10 -14.29 21.77
C LEU A 202 0.05 -14.81 20.91
N LEU A 203 0.04 -14.47 19.62
CA LEU A 203 1.14 -14.77 18.74
C LEU A 203 2.08 -13.55 18.67
N PRO A 204 3.39 -13.75 18.90
CA PRO A 204 4.34 -12.67 18.87
C PRO A 204 4.49 -12.06 17.46
N ALA A 205 4.73 -10.76 17.42
CA ALA A 205 4.81 -9.90 16.25
C ALA A 205 6.07 -10.13 15.38
N GLN A 206 6.29 -11.30 14.80
CA GLN A 206 7.50 -11.52 13.98
C GLN A 206 7.31 -12.47 12.79
N SER A 207 6.10 -12.84 12.46
CA SER A 207 5.86 -13.70 11.31
C SER A 207 5.41 -12.88 10.11
N VAL A 208 6.05 -13.10 8.96
CA VAL A 208 5.65 -12.52 7.68
C VAL A 208 5.26 -13.66 6.76
N VAL A 209 4.03 -13.67 6.29
CA VAL A 209 3.61 -14.59 5.23
C VAL A 209 3.98 -13.96 3.89
N ALA A 210 4.89 -14.57 3.15
CA ALA A 210 5.32 -14.05 1.88
C ALA A 210 4.17 -13.94 0.86
N ALA A 211 4.35 -13.13 -0.17
CA ALA A 211 3.37 -12.94 -1.23
C ALA A 211 2.96 -14.28 -1.86
N ASN A 212 1.66 -14.51 -2.04
CA ASN A 212 1.09 -15.71 -2.65
C ASN A 212 1.53 -17.04 -2.01
N THR A 213 1.80 -17.04 -0.69
CA THR A 213 2.19 -18.24 0.07
C THR A 213 1.27 -18.52 1.25
N GLU A 214 1.51 -19.65 1.87
CA GLU A 214 0.86 -20.06 3.10
C GLU A 214 1.90 -20.29 4.19
N GLN A 215 1.55 -19.99 5.42
CA GLN A 215 2.36 -20.25 6.60
C GLN A 215 1.53 -20.92 7.68
N ILE A 216 2.12 -21.92 8.37
CA ILE A 216 1.50 -22.54 9.52
C ILE A 216 2.16 -21.97 10.78
N VAL A 217 1.32 -21.39 11.65
CA VAL A 217 1.73 -20.85 12.95
C VAL A 217 1.22 -21.80 14.03
N GLN A 218 2.11 -22.28 14.90
CA GLN A 218 1.76 -23.18 16.00
C GLN A 218 1.30 -22.39 17.22
N ILE A 219 0.11 -22.70 17.73
CA ILE A 219 -0.44 -22.11 18.95
C ILE A 219 -0.35 -23.15 20.07
N PRO A 220 0.61 -23.04 21.01
CA PRO A 220 0.65 -23.92 22.17
C PRO A 220 -0.41 -23.49 23.16
N LEU A 221 -1.17 -24.48 23.69
CA LEU A 221 -2.18 -24.30 24.74
C LEU A 221 -1.98 -25.31 25.85
N ASP A 222 -1.88 -24.80 27.05
CA ASP A 222 -1.96 -25.60 28.29
C ASP A 222 -3.37 -25.45 28.89
N ILE A 223 -4.15 -26.51 28.84
CA ILE A 223 -5.56 -26.52 29.20
C ILE A 223 -5.73 -27.17 30.58
N SER A 224 -6.30 -26.44 31.54
CA SER A 224 -6.72 -26.98 32.81
C SER A 224 -8.20 -27.37 32.77
N PHE A 225 -8.54 -28.62 33.05
CA PHE A 225 -9.93 -29.09 33.06
C PHE A 225 -10.73 -28.56 34.25
N LEU A 226 -10.05 -28.06 35.28
CA LEU A 226 -10.71 -27.38 36.39
C LEU A 226 -11.35 -26.07 35.98
N SER A 227 -10.70 -25.35 35.06
CA SER A 227 -11.21 -24.07 34.51
C SER A 227 -12.00 -24.23 33.22
N ALA A 228 -11.59 -25.14 32.34
CA ALA A 228 -12.21 -25.37 31.05
C ALA A 228 -13.41 -26.31 31.04
N GLY A 229 -13.60 -27.07 32.14
CA GLY A 229 -14.76 -27.92 32.30
C GLY A 229 -14.66 -29.31 31.65
N LEU A 230 -15.66 -30.16 31.96
CA LEU A 230 -15.71 -31.55 31.50
C LEU A 230 -16.01 -31.71 30.02
N ALA A 231 -16.64 -30.71 29.38
CA ALA A 231 -16.97 -30.75 27.97
C ALA A 231 -15.70 -30.81 27.12
N VAL A 232 -14.70 -29.99 27.45
CA VAL A 232 -13.38 -29.98 26.81
C VAL A 232 -12.65 -31.30 26.98
N ALA A 233 -12.65 -31.84 28.22
CA ALA A 233 -12.02 -33.12 28.49
C ALA A 233 -12.63 -34.27 27.65
N LYS A 234 -13.96 -34.34 27.55
CA LYS A 234 -14.67 -35.33 26.74
C LYS A 234 -14.37 -35.17 25.23
N ALA A 235 -14.37 -33.97 24.73
CA ALA A 235 -14.06 -33.70 23.32
C ALA A 235 -12.64 -34.16 22.95
N LEU A 236 -11.65 -33.82 23.78
CA LEU A 236 -10.26 -34.24 23.57
C LEU A 236 -10.06 -35.74 23.71
N GLN A 237 -10.80 -36.39 24.63
CA GLN A 237 -10.80 -37.84 24.76
C GLN A 237 -11.45 -38.55 23.57
N ALA A 238 -12.51 -37.96 23.00
CA ALA A 238 -13.19 -38.47 21.81
C ALA A 238 -12.35 -38.30 20.53
N GLY A 239 -11.30 -37.47 20.56
CA GLY A 239 -10.45 -37.20 19.44
C GLY A 239 -11.09 -36.28 18.37
N GLN A 240 -12.20 -35.60 18.73
CA GLN A 240 -12.86 -34.63 17.87
C GLN A 240 -13.31 -33.43 18.72
N ALA A 241 -12.99 -32.24 18.25
CA ALA A 241 -13.35 -31.02 18.93
C ALA A 241 -13.76 -29.92 17.94
N GLU A 242 -14.77 -29.15 18.34
CA GLU A 242 -15.05 -27.86 17.72
C GLU A 242 -14.09 -26.82 18.32
N ILE A 243 -13.31 -26.17 17.49
CA ILE A 243 -12.39 -25.11 17.89
C ILE A 243 -12.87 -23.81 17.29
N VAL A 244 -13.04 -22.81 18.15
CA VAL A 244 -13.40 -21.45 17.74
C VAL A 244 -12.28 -20.52 18.20
N ILE A 245 -11.77 -19.71 17.27
CA ILE A 245 -10.81 -18.64 17.54
C ILE A 245 -11.49 -17.33 17.17
N GLU A 246 -11.67 -16.48 18.16
CA GLU A 246 -12.24 -15.13 18.00
C GLU A 246 -11.23 -14.10 18.46
N GLY A 247 -10.93 -13.13 17.59
CA GLY A 247 -9.90 -12.15 17.94
C GLY A 247 -9.67 -11.11 16.89
N SER A 248 -8.46 -10.57 16.88
CA SER A 248 -8.01 -9.59 15.90
C SER A 248 -6.58 -9.88 15.44
N LEU A 249 -6.34 -9.67 14.16
CA LEU A 249 -5.03 -9.69 13.54
C LEU A 249 -4.63 -8.24 13.29
N ALA A 250 -3.59 -7.75 13.95
CA ALA A 250 -3.00 -6.46 13.61
C ALA A 250 -2.26 -6.58 12.27
N VAL A 251 -2.64 -5.73 11.33
CA VAL A 251 -2.06 -5.65 9.97
C VAL A 251 -1.61 -4.22 9.76
N GLY A 252 -0.30 -4.00 9.78
CA GLY A 252 0.25 -2.64 9.75
C GLY A 252 0.29 -1.94 11.12
N ALA A 253 0.52 -0.63 11.11
CA ALA A 253 0.74 0.14 12.33
C ALA A 253 -0.55 0.51 13.06
N THR A 254 -1.64 0.70 12.34
CA THR A 254 -2.91 1.26 12.87
C THR A 254 -4.14 0.41 12.58
N SER A 255 -4.02 -0.59 11.71
CA SER A 255 -5.15 -1.37 11.23
C SER A 255 -5.20 -2.75 11.87
N SER A 256 -6.41 -3.22 12.21
CA SER A 256 -6.64 -4.58 12.69
C SER A 256 -7.82 -5.21 11.94
N LEU A 257 -7.68 -6.48 11.60
CA LEU A 257 -8.72 -7.28 10.97
C LEU A 257 -9.36 -8.21 12.01
N PRO A 258 -10.69 -8.31 12.06
CA PRO A 258 -11.34 -9.30 12.90
C PRO A 258 -11.00 -10.71 12.40
N VAL A 259 -10.67 -11.60 13.33
CA VAL A 259 -10.45 -13.03 13.07
C VAL A 259 -11.57 -13.80 13.73
N HIS A 260 -12.31 -14.54 12.93
CA HIS A 260 -13.29 -15.51 13.41
C HIS A 260 -13.12 -16.81 12.61
N VAL A 261 -12.67 -17.85 13.28
CA VAL A 261 -12.51 -19.18 12.71
C VAL A 261 -13.24 -20.18 13.60
N SER A 262 -14.22 -20.89 13.04
CA SER A 262 -14.91 -21.99 13.71
C SER A 262 -14.77 -23.23 12.85
N GLN A 263 -14.21 -24.31 13.42
CA GLN A 263 -13.97 -25.54 12.69
C GLN A 263 -14.01 -26.75 13.62
N THR A 264 -14.74 -27.80 13.19
CA THR A 264 -14.65 -29.10 13.83
C THR A 264 -13.48 -29.88 13.24
N VAL A 265 -12.55 -30.29 14.08
CA VAL A 265 -11.30 -30.93 13.69
C VAL A 265 -11.09 -32.25 14.40
N GLN A 266 -10.35 -33.16 13.77
CA GLN A 266 -9.84 -34.36 14.41
C GLN A 266 -8.58 -34.04 15.21
N VAL A 267 -8.54 -34.41 16.47
CA VAL A 267 -7.40 -34.21 17.36
C VAL A 267 -6.44 -35.37 17.21
N GLN A 268 -5.23 -35.12 16.77
CA GLN A 268 -4.20 -36.15 16.61
C GLN A 268 -3.47 -36.37 17.97
N ARG A 269 -3.31 -37.61 18.35
CA ARG A 269 -2.45 -38.00 19.51
C ARG A 269 -1.04 -38.26 18.99
N GLN A 270 -0.06 -37.65 19.62
CA GLN A 270 1.35 -37.95 19.37
C GLN A 270 1.75 -39.21 20.12
#